data_29c064c446c66a3f56bb886be96aec65
#
_entry.id   29c064c446c66a3f56bb886be96aec65
#
_cell.length_a   1.000
_cell.length_b   1.000
_cell.length_c   1.000
_cell.angle_alpha   90.00
_cell.angle_beta   90.00
_cell.angle_gamma   90.00
#
_symmetry.space_group_name_H-M   'P 1'
#
loop_
_entity.id
_entity.type
_entity.pdbx_description
1 polymer ?
#
loop_
_entity_poly.entity_id
_entity_poly.type
_entity_poly.pdbx_seq_one_letter_code
_entity_poly.pdbx_strand_id
1 'polypeptide(L)'
;MRETNLNKAKHDTRYYAQLALLTAILVVLSVTPIGSIPLPAMKATTSHIPVIVGAILLGPGAGLFLGGVFGVMSVVRSTLAPTLTTFVFSPFLPVPGSDHGSPKALLVAFIPRLLAGLLPALLFRLLKCRGVGDKLSCLVCGTVGSITNTVFVLGLIYLLFGPEYAAALGSARDALLGVLMSVVLTNGVAEMIIAAIVVTAVCVPLLRINRGRSKKTE
;
A
#
# COMPACT_ATOMS: atom_id res chain seq x y z
N MET A 1 -32.36 -2.18 -25.20
CA MET A 1 -31.31 -3.22 -25.06
C MET A 1 -29.92 -2.80 -25.60
N ARG A 2 -29.80 -2.14 -26.74
CA ARG A 2 -28.50 -1.73 -27.32
C ARG A 2 -27.81 -0.61 -26.56
N GLU A 3 -28.55 0.39 -26.07
CA GLU A 3 -28.00 1.53 -25.30
C GLU A 3 -27.50 1.11 -23.90
N THR A 4 -28.19 0.18 -23.24
CA THR A 4 -27.76 -0.35 -21.94
C THR A 4 -26.43 -1.11 -22.04
N ASN A 5 -26.20 -1.84 -23.14
CA ASN A 5 -24.94 -2.55 -23.38
C ASN A 5 -23.78 -1.59 -23.70
N LEU A 6 -24.04 -0.50 -24.46
CA LEU A 6 -23.04 0.52 -24.77
C LEU A 6 -22.62 1.30 -23.52
N ASN A 7 -23.55 1.64 -22.64
CA ASN A 7 -23.26 2.33 -21.38
C ASN A 7 -22.49 1.44 -20.40
N LYS A 8 -22.81 0.15 -20.33
CA LYS A 8 -22.08 -0.84 -19.53
C LYS A 8 -20.65 -1.02 -20.06
N ALA A 9 -20.46 -1.15 -21.37
CA ALA A 9 -19.15 -1.27 -21.99
C ALA A 9 -18.27 -0.03 -21.77
N LYS A 10 -18.82 1.19 -21.85
CA LYS A 10 -18.11 2.45 -21.55
C LYS A 10 -17.69 2.53 -20.07
N HIS A 11 -18.54 2.05 -19.16
CA HIS A 11 -18.24 2.04 -17.73
C HIS A 11 -17.10 1.06 -17.43
N ASP A 12 -17.14 -0.12 -18.03
CA ASP A 12 -16.09 -1.15 -17.86
C ASP A 12 -14.75 -0.68 -18.44
N THR A 13 -14.73 -0.08 -19.63
CA THR A 13 -13.51 0.45 -20.26
C THR A 13 -12.84 1.52 -19.39
N ARG A 14 -13.64 2.42 -18.80
CA ARG A 14 -13.13 3.45 -17.92
C ARG A 14 -12.53 2.88 -16.63
N TYR A 15 -13.18 1.89 -16.03
CA TYR A 15 -12.68 1.18 -14.86
C TYR A 15 -11.31 0.57 -15.14
N TYR A 16 -11.19 -0.19 -16.25
CA TYR A 16 -9.92 -0.83 -16.61
C TYR A 16 -8.83 0.18 -16.98
N ALA A 17 -9.17 1.27 -17.64
CA ALA A 17 -8.21 2.34 -17.95
C ALA A 17 -7.66 3.01 -16.69
N GLN A 18 -8.52 3.28 -15.70
CA GLN A 18 -8.10 3.84 -14.40
C GLN A 18 -7.26 2.85 -13.61
N LEU A 19 -7.64 1.58 -13.61
CA LEU A 19 -6.89 0.51 -12.94
C LEU A 19 -5.50 0.35 -13.57
N ALA A 20 -5.41 0.33 -14.90
CA ALA A 20 -4.15 0.24 -15.64
C ALA A 20 -3.24 1.45 -15.36
N LEU A 21 -3.80 2.67 -15.34
CA LEU A 21 -3.05 3.88 -15.01
C LEU A 21 -2.48 3.83 -13.59
N LEU A 22 -3.30 3.45 -12.60
CA LEU A 22 -2.85 3.32 -11.21
C LEU A 22 -1.81 2.22 -11.05
N THR A 23 -1.95 1.12 -11.79
CA THR A 23 -0.95 0.04 -11.82
C THR A 23 0.37 0.54 -12.40
N ALA A 24 0.35 1.29 -13.49
CA ALA A 24 1.55 1.87 -14.09
C ALA A 24 2.24 2.85 -13.12
N ILE A 25 1.49 3.74 -12.47
CA ILE A 25 2.01 4.66 -11.46
C ILE A 25 2.65 3.87 -10.29
N LEU A 26 1.97 2.84 -9.80
CA LEU A 26 2.46 1.98 -8.74
C LEU A 26 3.79 1.32 -9.11
N VAL A 27 3.89 0.75 -10.31
CA VAL A 27 5.11 0.10 -10.81
C VAL A 27 6.24 1.13 -10.92
N VAL A 28 6.00 2.28 -11.53
CA VAL A 28 6.99 3.36 -11.66
C VAL A 28 7.48 3.81 -10.29
N LEU A 29 6.60 4.09 -9.34
CA LEU A 29 6.97 4.46 -7.97
C LEU A 29 7.75 3.34 -7.25
N SER A 30 7.43 2.08 -7.53
CA SER A 30 8.12 0.95 -6.90
C SER A 30 9.53 0.73 -7.43
N VAL A 31 9.80 1.04 -8.70
CA VAL A 31 11.11 0.81 -9.35
C VAL A 31 12.03 2.03 -9.24
N THR A 32 11.45 3.23 -9.21
CA THR A 32 12.21 4.49 -9.19
C THR A 32 12.53 4.97 -7.77
N PRO A 33 13.60 5.76 -7.57
CA PRO A 33 13.88 6.42 -6.29
C PRO A 33 12.79 7.41 -5.87
N ILE A 34 11.96 7.90 -6.80
CA ILE A 34 10.87 8.85 -6.56
C ILE A 34 9.83 8.28 -5.58
N GLY A 35 9.59 6.96 -5.62
CA GLY A 35 8.68 6.28 -4.70
C GLY A 35 9.24 6.07 -3.29
N SER A 36 10.47 6.52 -3.02
CA SER A 36 11.09 6.45 -1.69
C SER A 36 11.72 7.80 -1.34
N ILE A 37 11.11 8.50 -0.40
CA ILE A 37 11.63 9.78 0.10
C ILE A 37 12.76 9.48 1.08
N PRO A 38 14.00 9.94 0.82
CA PRO A 38 15.09 9.76 1.76
C PRO A 38 14.83 10.63 3.00
N LEU A 39 14.64 9.96 4.14
CA LEU A 39 14.62 10.61 5.45
C LEU A 39 15.93 10.29 6.17
N PRO A 40 16.37 11.11 7.16
CA PRO A 40 17.67 10.94 7.80
C PRO A 40 17.94 9.56 8.40
N ALA A 41 16.90 8.88 8.88
CA ALA A 41 17.00 7.56 9.51
C ALA A 41 16.66 6.40 8.57
N MET A 42 15.74 6.59 7.59
CA MET A 42 15.28 5.54 6.66
C MET A 42 14.59 6.16 5.43
N LYS A 43 14.16 5.29 4.47
CA LYS A 43 13.42 5.70 3.28
C LYS A 43 11.91 5.53 3.53
N ALA A 44 11.16 6.63 3.52
CA ALA A 44 9.71 6.58 3.51
C ALA A 44 9.20 6.13 2.13
N THR A 45 8.28 5.15 2.09
CA THR A 45 7.75 4.62 0.84
C THR A 45 6.39 5.23 0.52
N THR A 46 6.22 5.76 -0.69
CA THR A 46 4.96 6.32 -1.18
C THR A 46 4.18 5.37 -2.08
N SER A 47 4.75 4.19 -2.37
CA SER A 47 4.17 3.21 -3.30
C SER A 47 2.82 2.64 -2.87
N HIS A 48 2.45 2.73 -1.58
CA HIS A 48 1.12 2.32 -1.10
C HIS A 48 0.01 3.34 -1.44
N ILE A 49 0.35 4.58 -1.79
CA ILE A 49 -0.63 5.64 -2.09
C ILE A 49 -1.53 5.28 -3.29
N PRO A 50 -1.01 4.87 -4.47
CA PRO A 50 -1.85 4.43 -5.59
C PRO A 50 -2.78 3.26 -5.24
N VAL A 51 -2.36 2.37 -4.33
CA VAL A 51 -3.19 1.26 -3.84
C VAL A 51 -4.40 1.80 -3.09
N ILE A 52 -4.20 2.74 -2.16
CA ILE A 52 -5.28 3.37 -1.38
C ILE A 52 -6.20 4.19 -2.29
N VAL A 53 -5.64 4.96 -3.24
CA VAL A 53 -6.42 5.73 -4.22
C VAL A 53 -7.31 4.80 -5.04
N GLY A 54 -6.76 3.70 -5.56
CA GLY A 54 -7.53 2.69 -6.30
C GLY A 54 -8.62 2.02 -5.46
N ALA A 55 -8.32 1.73 -4.19
CA ALA A 55 -9.27 1.18 -3.24
C ALA A 55 -10.48 2.12 -3.00
N ILE A 56 -10.24 3.43 -2.89
CA ILE A 56 -11.29 4.44 -2.68
C ILE A 56 -12.11 4.68 -3.96
N LEU A 57 -11.45 4.81 -5.11
CA LEU A 57 -12.09 5.20 -6.37
C LEU A 57 -12.76 4.04 -7.10
N LEU A 58 -12.15 2.86 -7.08
CA LEU A 58 -12.55 1.69 -7.85
C LEU A 58 -13.12 0.55 -6.97
N GLY A 59 -12.93 0.64 -5.65
CA GLY A 59 -13.48 -0.30 -4.69
C GLY A 59 -12.53 -1.43 -4.28
N PRO A 60 -13.02 -2.36 -3.41
CA PRO A 60 -12.16 -3.36 -2.74
C PRO A 60 -11.48 -4.35 -3.70
N GLY A 61 -12.11 -4.72 -4.81
CA GLY A 61 -11.49 -5.59 -5.82
C GLY A 61 -10.26 -4.96 -6.45
N ALA A 62 -10.34 -3.67 -6.82
CA ALA A 62 -9.19 -2.91 -7.34
C ALA A 62 -8.11 -2.72 -6.26
N GLY A 63 -8.52 -2.45 -5.01
CA GLY A 63 -7.60 -2.33 -3.89
C GLY A 63 -6.80 -3.62 -3.64
N LEU A 64 -7.47 -4.79 -3.68
CA LEU A 64 -6.80 -6.09 -3.58
C LEU A 64 -5.87 -6.36 -4.76
N PHE A 65 -6.30 -6.08 -5.99
CA PHE A 65 -5.47 -6.24 -7.18
C PHE A 65 -4.19 -5.39 -7.10
N LEU A 66 -4.34 -4.08 -6.82
CA LEU A 66 -3.20 -3.17 -6.67
C LEU A 66 -2.32 -3.54 -5.48
N GLY A 67 -2.91 -4.00 -4.37
CA GLY A 67 -2.18 -4.54 -3.23
C GLY A 67 -1.35 -5.78 -3.60
N GLY A 68 -1.90 -6.67 -4.41
CA GLY A 68 -1.19 -7.83 -4.98
C GLY A 68 -0.02 -7.41 -5.86
N VAL A 69 -0.24 -6.47 -6.79
CA VAL A 69 0.83 -5.90 -7.64
C VAL A 69 1.92 -5.27 -6.76
N PHE A 70 1.54 -4.51 -5.73
CA PHE A 70 2.50 -3.93 -4.78
C PHE A 70 3.31 -5.00 -4.04
N GLY A 71 2.67 -6.12 -3.65
CA GLY A 71 3.36 -7.27 -3.06
C GLY A 71 4.40 -7.87 -4.01
N VAL A 72 4.03 -8.10 -5.28
CA VAL A 72 4.96 -8.57 -6.32
C VAL A 72 6.12 -7.60 -6.49
N MET A 73 5.86 -6.29 -6.61
CA MET A 73 6.90 -5.28 -6.75
C MET A 73 7.83 -5.22 -5.53
N SER A 74 7.30 -5.48 -4.33
CA SER A 74 8.09 -5.59 -3.10
C SER A 74 9.08 -6.75 -3.17
N VAL A 75 8.64 -7.92 -3.62
CA VAL A 75 9.52 -9.10 -3.82
C VAL A 75 10.58 -8.80 -4.89
N VAL A 76 10.16 -8.32 -6.06
CA VAL A 76 11.07 -8.02 -7.18
C VAL A 76 12.15 -7.02 -6.77
N ARG A 77 11.76 -5.90 -6.17
CA ARG A 77 12.71 -4.87 -5.73
C ARG A 77 13.68 -5.39 -4.67
N SER A 78 13.17 -6.13 -3.68
CA SER A 78 14.01 -6.70 -2.63
C SER A 78 15.01 -7.72 -3.16
N THR A 79 14.64 -8.45 -4.21
CA THR A 79 15.54 -9.42 -4.86
C THR A 79 16.60 -8.75 -5.74
N LEU A 80 16.21 -7.70 -6.49
CA LEU A 80 17.11 -7.01 -7.42
C LEU A 80 18.07 -6.01 -6.74
N ALA A 81 17.66 -5.43 -5.62
CA ALA A 81 18.46 -4.47 -4.85
C ALA A 81 18.53 -4.89 -3.37
N PRO A 82 19.26 -5.97 -3.07
CA PRO A 82 19.34 -6.52 -1.73
C PRO A 82 20.07 -5.57 -0.76
N THR A 83 19.55 -5.47 0.44
CA THR A 83 20.17 -4.83 1.60
C THR A 83 20.15 -5.80 2.79
N LEU A 84 20.79 -5.46 3.90
CA LEU A 84 20.90 -6.32 5.08
C LEU A 84 19.54 -6.84 5.60
N THR A 85 18.46 -6.10 5.36
CA THR A 85 17.13 -6.40 5.92
C THR A 85 16.10 -6.81 4.87
N THR A 86 16.42 -6.84 3.58
CA THR A 86 15.46 -7.15 2.51
C THR A 86 15.11 -8.61 2.36
N PHE A 87 15.85 -9.52 3.00
CA PHE A 87 15.55 -10.96 3.02
C PHE A 87 14.13 -11.25 3.57
N VAL A 88 13.58 -10.39 4.41
CA VAL A 88 12.22 -10.53 4.94
C VAL A 88 11.11 -10.29 3.91
N PHE A 89 11.44 -9.76 2.72
CA PHE A 89 10.50 -9.50 1.63
C PHE A 89 10.72 -10.39 0.41
N SER A 90 11.83 -11.15 0.34
CA SER A 90 12.15 -11.99 -0.79
C SER A 90 12.45 -13.42 -0.35
N PRO A 91 11.76 -14.42 -0.91
CA PRO A 91 12.03 -15.82 -0.61
C PRO A 91 13.33 -16.34 -1.24
N PHE A 92 13.98 -15.53 -2.10
CA PHE A 92 15.19 -15.90 -2.84
C PHE A 92 16.48 -15.45 -2.14
N LEU A 93 16.37 -14.58 -1.14
CA LEU A 93 17.53 -14.08 -0.39
C LEU A 93 17.80 -14.95 0.82
N PRO A 94 19.07 -15.29 1.10
CA PRO A 94 19.43 -16.08 2.27
C PRO A 94 19.07 -15.33 3.55
N VAL A 95 18.51 -16.05 4.50
CA VAL A 95 18.21 -15.55 5.85
C VAL A 95 19.49 -15.64 6.71
N PRO A 96 19.84 -14.64 7.52
CA PRO A 96 20.97 -14.72 8.43
C PRO A 96 20.99 -16.03 9.23
N GLY A 97 22.10 -16.77 9.13
CA GLY A 97 22.23 -18.09 9.75
C GLY A 97 21.72 -19.27 8.90
N SER A 98 21.32 -19.03 7.65
CA SER A 98 20.88 -20.08 6.71
C SER A 98 21.35 -19.74 5.28
N ASP A 99 21.69 -20.77 4.51
CA ASP A 99 22.06 -20.60 3.09
C ASP A 99 20.84 -20.50 2.17
N HIS A 100 19.64 -20.56 2.70
CA HIS A 100 18.39 -20.57 1.93
C HIS A 100 17.48 -19.40 2.33
N GLY A 101 16.69 -18.96 1.31
CA GLY A 101 15.61 -18.01 1.54
C GLY A 101 14.43 -18.67 2.26
N SER A 102 13.52 -17.86 2.80
CA SER A 102 12.36 -18.35 3.53
C SER A 102 11.04 -18.00 2.82
N PRO A 103 10.15 -18.99 2.57
CA PRO A 103 8.83 -18.72 1.99
C PRO A 103 7.96 -17.81 2.88
N LYS A 104 8.27 -17.69 4.19
CA LYS A 104 7.62 -16.75 5.10
C LYS A 104 7.74 -15.29 4.63
N ALA A 105 8.76 -14.96 3.83
CA ALA A 105 8.95 -13.63 3.24
C ALA A 105 7.77 -13.23 2.35
N LEU A 106 7.09 -14.17 1.68
CA LEU A 106 5.90 -13.88 0.91
C LEU A 106 4.74 -13.38 1.78
N LEU A 107 4.59 -13.89 3.00
CA LEU A 107 3.55 -13.40 3.92
C LEU A 107 3.81 -11.94 4.29
N VAL A 108 5.07 -11.58 4.57
CA VAL A 108 5.47 -10.21 4.86
C VAL A 108 5.30 -9.31 3.64
N ALA A 109 5.56 -9.82 2.43
CA ALA A 109 5.44 -9.05 1.20
C ALA A 109 3.98 -8.85 0.76
N PHE A 110 3.08 -9.80 0.96
CA PHE A 110 1.71 -9.74 0.42
C PHE A 110 0.65 -9.32 1.42
N ILE A 111 0.62 -9.90 2.63
CA ILE A 111 -0.48 -9.67 3.59
C ILE A 111 -0.66 -8.18 3.89
N PRO A 112 0.37 -7.40 4.26
CA PRO A 112 0.20 -5.98 4.56
C PRO A 112 -0.32 -5.17 3.38
N ARG A 113 0.12 -5.51 2.16
CA ARG A 113 -0.22 -4.80 0.92
C ARG A 113 -1.66 -5.08 0.50
N LEU A 114 -2.10 -6.32 0.62
CA LEU A 114 -3.50 -6.70 0.38
C LEU A 114 -4.44 -6.01 1.38
N LEU A 115 -4.06 -5.99 2.67
CA LEU A 115 -4.83 -5.31 3.71
C LEU A 115 -4.84 -3.78 3.51
N ALA A 116 -3.72 -3.18 3.13
CA ALA A 116 -3.64 -1.74 2.81
C ALA A 116 -4.50 -1.34 1.60
N GLY A 117 -4.83 -2.28 0.71
CA GLY A 117 -5.80 -2.09 -0.36
C GLY A 117 -7.24 -2.38 0.06
N LEU A 118 -7.46 -3.41 0.88
CA LEU A 118 -8.81 -3.83 1.26
C LEU A 118 -9.44 -2.94 2.34
N LEU A 119 -8.73 -2.69 3.44
CA LEU A 119 -9.28 -1.98 4.60
C LEU A 119 -9.71 -0.55 4.28
N PRO A 120 -8.94 0.28 3.56
CA PRO A 120 -9.40 1.61 3.16
C PRO A 120 -10.65 1.59 2.28
N ALA A 121 -10.79 0.60 1.38
CA ALA A 121 -11.98 0.47 0.55
C ALA A 121 -13.24 0.15 1.36
N LEU A 122 -13.14 -0.78 2.31
CA LEU A 122 -14.23 -1.13 3.21
C LEU A 122 -14.59 0.04 4.13
N LEU A 123 -13.57 0.68 4.70
CA LEU A 123 -13.74 1.85 5.56
C LEU A 123 -14.39 3.02 4.80
N PHE A 124 -13.96 3.29 3.57
CA PHE A 124 -14.56 4.32 2.74
C PHE A 124 -16.05 4.07 2.51
N ARG A 125 -16.44 2.83 2.18
CA ARG A 125 -17.85 2.44 2.03
C ARG A 125 -18.63 2.67 3.33
N LEU A 126 -18.08 2.26 4.47
CA LEU A 126 -18.72 2.44 5.78
C LEU A 126 -18.92 3.91 6.11
N LEU A 127 -17.90 4.75 5.91
CA LEU A 127 -17.99 6.20 6.16
C LEU A 127 -19.04 6.87 5.24
N LYS A 128 -19.12 6.42 3.97
CA LYS A 128 -20.12 6.92 3.03
C LYS A 128 -21.54 6.50 3.40
N CYS A 129 -21.75 5.28 3.88
CA CYS A 129 -23.03 4.83 4.41
C CYS A 129 -23.48 5.64 5.66
N ARG A 130 -22.53 6.17 6.42
CA ARG A 130 -22.79 7.04 7.58
C ARG A 130 -22.91 8.52 7.24
N GLY A 131 -22.92 8.90 5.96
CA GLY A 131 -23.07 10.29 5.52
C GLY A 131 -21.82 11.16 5.70
N VAL A 132 -20.66 10.58 6.00
CA VAL A 132 -19.41 11.33 6.17
C VAL A 132 -18.97 11.99 4.86
N GLY A 133 -18.55 13.25 4.92
CA GLY A 133 -18.09 14.01 3.76
C GLY A 133 -16.87 13.40 3.08
N ASP A 134 -16.73 13.64 1.77
CA ASP A 134 -15.65 13.03 0.96
C ASP A 134 -14.26 13.37 1.50
N LYS A 135 -14.03 14.62 1.89
CA LYS A 135 -12.73 15.09 2.37
C LYS A 135 -12.29 14.32 3.62
N LEU A 136 -13.17 14.20 4.62
CA LEU A 136 -12.86 13.47 5.85
C LEU A 136 -12.71 11.96 5.60
N SER A 137 -13.58 11.39 4.76
CA SER A 137 -13.49 9.97 4.39
C SER A 137 -12.16 9.63 3.70
N CYS A 138 -11.70 10.47 2.75
CA CYS A 138 -10.41 10.25 2.07
C CYS A 138 -9.23 10.41 3.03
N LEU A 139 -9.27 11.41 3.92
CA LEU A 139 -8.22 11.63 4.90
C LEU A 139 -8.08 10.43 5.85
N VAL A 140 -9.20 9.97 6.42
CA VAL A 140 -9.20 8.81 7.33
C VAL A 140 -8.75 7.54 6.61
N CYS A 141 -9.20 7.31 5.37
CA CYS A 141 -8.80 6.14 4.60
C CYS A 141 -7.31 6.16 4.22
N GLY A 142 -6.76 7.35 3.87
CA GLY A 142 -5.33 7.52 3.62
C GLY A 142 -4.48 7.19 4.85
N THR A 143 -4.88 7.73 6.00
CA THR A 143 -4.25 7.46 7.30
C THR A 143 -4.29 5.97 7.64
N VAL A 144 -5.48 5.35 7.62
CA VAL A 144 -5.67 3.94 7.99
C VAL A 144 -4.92 3.01 7.03
N GLY A 145 -4.92 3.28 5.73
CA GLY A 145 -4.18 2.47 4.75
C GLY A 145 -2.68 2.48 5.00
N SER A 146 -2.11 3.65 5.30
CA SER A 146 -0.68 3.78 5.63
C SER A 146 -0.33 3.08 6.95
N ILE A 147 -1.10 3.32 8.01
CA ILE A 147 -0.91 2.64 9.31
C ILE A 147 -1.00 1.12 9.15
N THR A 148 -2.01 0.64 8.41
CA THR A 148 -2.18 -0.80 8.15
C THR A 148 -0.92 -1.37 7.50
N ASN A 149 -0.41 -0.74 6.45
CA ASN A 149 0.81 -1.22 5.80
C ASN A 149 1.98 -1.30 6.78
N THR A 150 2.26 -0.23 7.52
CA THR A 150 3.40 -0.14 8.44
C THR A 150 3.29 -1.13 9.59
N VAL A 151 2.14 -1.17 10.27
CA VAL A 151 1.94 -2.03 11.46
C VAL A 151 2.00 -3.51 11.07
N PHE A 152 1.33 -3.90 9.97
CA PHE A 152 1.35 -5.31 9.55
C PHE A 152 2.70 -5.75 9.00
N VAL A 153 3.44 -4.87 8.29
CA VAL A 153 4.82 -5.19 7.86
C VAL A 153 5.72 -5.43 9.07
N LEU A 154 5.81 -4.47 9.96
CA LEU A 154 6.71 -4.57 11.12
C LEU A 154 6.26 -5.66 12.11
N GLY A 155 4.95 -5.83 12.28
CA GLY A 155 4.40 -6.91 13.10
C GLY A 155 4.75 -8.29 12.55
N LEU A 156 4.60 -8.52 11.24
CA LEU A 156 4.98 -9.79 10.62
C LEU A 156 6.50 -10.02 10.63
N ILE A 157 7.31 -8.97 10.45
CA ILE A 157 8.77 -9.06 10.60
C ILE A 157 9.11 -9.52 12.02
N TYR A 158 8.55 -8.89 13.04
CA TYR A 158 8.78 -9.24 14.42
C TYR A 158 8.39 -10.69 14.74
N LEU A 159 7.22 -11.13 14.24
CA LEU A 159 6.67 -12.45 14.52
C LEU A 159 7.40 -13.57 13.75
N LEU A 160 7.75 -13.34 12.48
CA LEU A 160 8.25 -14.39 11.59
C LEU A 160 9.77 -14.42 11.47
N PHE A 161 10.43 -13.28 11.66
CA PHE A 161 11.87 -13.08 11.45
C PHE A 161 12.56 -12.31 12.60
N GLY A 162 11.94 -12.22 13.77
CA GLY A 162 12.47 -11.43 14.89
C GLY A 162 13.94 -11.71 15.23
N PRO A 163 14.36 -12.97 15.46
CA PRO A 163 15.75 -13.28 15.75
C PRO A 163 16.71 -12.94 14.62
N GLU A 164 16.35 -13.31 13.38
CA GLU A 164 17.18 -13.12 12.20
C GLU A 164 17.28 -11.62 11.82
N TYR A 165 16.19 -10.89 12.01
CA TYR A 165 16.16 -9.44 11.75
C TYR A 165 17.00 -8.68 12.80
N ALA A 166 16.94 -9.07 14.08
CA ALA A 166 17.78 -8.52 15.13
C ALA A 166 19.28 -8.79 14.86
N ALA A 167 19.62 -10.01 14.46
CA ALA A 167 20.98 -10.37 14.09
C ALA A 167 21.50 -9.55 12.91
N ALA A 168 20.67 -9.33 11.86
CA ALA A 168 21.02 -8.51 10.71
C ALA A 168 21.29 -7.03 11.07
N LEU A 169 20.61 -6.52 12.10
CA LEU A 169 20.82 -5.17 12.63
C LEU A 169 21.94 -5.07 13.67
N GLY A 170 22.56 -6.18 14.06
CA GLY A 170 23.54 -6.21 15.14
C GLY A 170 22.94 -5.85 16.51
N SER A 171 21.64 -6.05 16.69
CA SER A 171 20.89 -5.70 17.90
C SER A 171 20.49 -6.95 18.68
N ALA A 172 20.37 -6.82 20.00
CA ALA A 172 19.79 -7.89 20.81
C ALA A 172 18.28 -8.03 20.49
N ARG A 173 17.76 -9.26 20.57
CA ARG A 173 16.33 -9.52 20.30
C ARG A 173 15.39 -8.69 21.18
N ASP A 174 15.78 -8.48 22.43
CA ASP A 174 14.98 -7.70 23.40
C ASP A 174 14.92 -6.21 23.03
N ALA A 175 15.95 -5.68 22.35
CA ALA A 175 15.97 -4.31 21.85
C ALA A 175 15.20 -4.13 20.53
N LEU A 176 14.90 -5.23 19.81
CA LEU A 176 14.27 -5.17 18.49
C LEU A 176 12.93 -4.42 18.51
N LEU A 177 12.09 -4.65 19.52
CA LEU A 177 10.80 -3.97 19.63
C LEU A 177 10.99 -2.45 19.71
N GLY A 178 11.97 -1.97 20.47
CA GLY A 178 12.31 -0.54 20.55
C GLY A 178 12.77 0.02 19.20
N VAL A 179 13.58 -0.74 18.45
CA VAL A 179 14.02 -0.35 17.10
C VAL A 179 12.83 -0.25 16.14
N LEU A 180 11.95 -1.27 16.11
CA LEU A 180 10.76 -1.26 15.25
C LEU A 180 9.79 -0.11 15.62
N MET A 181 9.61 0.16 16.92
CA MET A 181 8.78 1.28 17.37
C MET A 181 9.38 2.64 16.96
N SER A 182 10.72 2.79 16.98
CA SER A 182 11.34 4.00 16.46
C SER A 182 11.08 4.20 14.96
N VAL A 183 11.08 3.13 14.18
CA VAL A 183 10.71 3.16 12.76
C VAL A 183 9.25 3.58 12.56
N VAL A 184 8.33 3.07 13.38
CA VAL A 184 6.92 3.50 13.34
C VAL A 184 6.79 5.00 13.62
N LEU A 185 7.47 5.50 14.65
CA LEU A 185 7.36 6.91 15.06
C LEU A 185 8.01 7.87 14.07
N THR A 186 9.09 7.49 13.43
CA THR A 186 9.80 8.35 12.47
C THR A 186 9.22 8.22 11.07
N ASN A 187 9.32 7.03 10.46
CA ASN A 187 8.90 6.81 9.08
C ASN A 187 7.40 6.61 8.96
N GLY A 188 6.79 5.80 9.84
CA GLY A 188 5.38 5.50 9.81
C GLY A 188 4.50 6.75 9.95
N VAL A 189 4.86 7.67 10.86
CA VAL A 189 4.15 8.95 11.03
C VAL A 189 4.30 9.83 9.80
N ALA A 190 5.51 9.95 9.24
CA ALA A 190 5.73 10.73 8.02
C ALA A 190 4.95 10.15 6.82
N GLU A 191 5.00 8.84 6.61
CA GLU A 191 4.24 8.14 5.56
C GLU A 191 2.74 8.33 5.72
N MET A 192 2.23 8.26 6.95
CA MET A 192 0.82 8.46 7.27
C MET A 192 0.36 9.89 6.90
N ILE A 193 1.12 10.92 7.27
CA ILE A 193 0.79 12.31 6.96
C ILE A 193 0.80 12.53 5.44
N ILE A 194 1.84 12.07 4.75
CA ILE A 194 1.94 12.17 3.29
C ILE A 194 0.77 11.44 2.62
N ALA A 195 0.46 10.22 3.04
CA ALA A 195 -0.66 9.45 2.50
C ALA A 195 -2.01 10.15 2.73
N ALA A 196 -2.26 10.67 3.93
CA ALA A 196 -3.48 11.40 4.24
C ALA A 196 -3.68 12.63 3.33
N ILE A 197 -2.61 13.40 3.12
CA ILE A 197 -2.64 14.61 2.27
C ILE A 197 -2.82 14.22 0.80
N VAL A 198 -1.97 13.35 0.27
CA VAL A 198 -1.97 13.00 -1.17
C VAL A 198 -3.24 12.26 -1.57
N VAL A 199 -3.68 11.28 -0.78
CA VAL A 199 -4.94 10.55 -1.04
C VAL A 199 -6.12 11.52 -1.05
N THR A 200 -6.18 12.46 -0.10
CA THR A 200 -7.25 13.46 -0.05
C THR A 200 -7.20 14.40 -1.26
N ALA A 201 -6.01 14.90 -1.60
CA ALA A 201 -5.83 15.82 -2.73
C ALA A 201 -6.18 15.18 -4.07
N VAL A 202 -5.94 13.89 -4.24
CA VAL A 202 -6.24 13.14 -5.48
C VAL A 202 -7.69 12.66 -5.51
N CYS A 203 -8.17 12.02 -4.45
CA CYS A 203 -9.48 11.37 -4.47
C CYS A 203 -10.64 12.37 -4.43
N VAL A 204 -10.56 13.47 -3.69
CA VAL A 204 -11.68 14.41 -3.55
C VAL A 204 -12.10 15.05 -4.89
N PRO A 205 -11.19 15.61 -5.71
CA PRO A 205 -11.56 16.12 -7.03
C PRO A 205 -12.12 15.04 -7.95
N LEU A 206 -11.50 13.85 -7.96
CA LEU A 206 -11.93 12.75 -8.83
C LEU A 206 -13.32 12.22 -8.47
N LEU A 207 -13.65 12.14 -7.18
CA LEU A 207 -14.99 11.78 -6.70
C LEU A 207 -16.04 12.81 -7.12
N ARG A 208 -15.72 14.12 -7.09
CA ARG A 208 -16.61 15.20 -7.52
C ARG A 208 -16.88 15.13 -9.03
N ILE A 209 -15.83 14.94 -9.84
CA ILE A 209 -15.96 14.78 -11.30
C ILE A 209 -16.82 13.57 -11.64
N ASN A 210 -16.63 12.45 -10.95
CA ASN A 210 -17.41 11.23 -11.18
C ASN A 210 -18.91 11.43 -10.88
N ARG A 211 -19.25 12.12 -9.80
CA ARG A 211 -20.64 12.44 -9.44
C ARG A 211 -21.28 13.44 -10.42
N GLY A 212 -20.53 14.46 -10.85
CA GLY A 212 -21.05 15.45 -11.80
C GLY A 212 -21.39 14.86 -13.18
N ARG A 213 -20.69 13.79 -13.58
CA ARG A 213 -20.96 13.07 -14.82
C ARG A 213 -22.16 12.12 -14.73
N SER A 214 -22.36 11.46 -13.59
CA SER A 214 -23.52 10.58 -13.37
C SER A 214 -24.84 11.37 -13.48
N LYS A 215 -24.88 12.60 -12.96
CA LYS A 215 -26.07 13.48 -13.06
C LYS A 215 -26.36 14.03 -14.45
N LYS A 216 -25.43 13.93 -15.42
CA LYS A 216 -25.67 14.41 -16.81
C LYS A 216 -26.14 13.29 -17.76
N THR A 217 -26.13 12.05 -17.29
CA THR A 217 -26.53 10.85 -18.06
C THR A 217 -27.90 10.31 -17.62
N GLU A 218 -28.52 10.89 -16.60
CA GLU A 218 -29.93 10.76 -16.23
C GLU A 218 -30.76 11.89 -16.85
#